data_8c000e35d9000a4b08cae735d7d9a5b9
#
_entry.id   8c000e35d9000a4b08cae735d7d9a5b9
#
_cell.length_a   1.000
_cell.length_b   1.000
_cell.length_c   1.000
_cell.angle_alpha   90.00
_cell.angle_beta   90.00
_cell.angle_gamma   90.00
#
_symmetry.space_group_name_H-M   'P 1'
#
loop_
_entity.id
_entity.type
_entity.pdbx_description
1 polymer ?
#
loop_
_entity_poly.entity_id
_entity_poly.type
_entity_poly.pdbx_seq_one_letter_code
_entity_poly.pdbx_strand_id
1 'polypeptide(L)'
;MNKKRVISIVTAAILAATLAGCGSSNSSQPAASTEAATEAAAETEAATEEAAPSDGPVANADKPVAWFNRQPSNSTTGELDMTALNFNKDTYYVGFNANQGAELQGQMIADYIEAHIDEIDRNGDGVIGYVLAIGDIGHNDSIARTRGVRKALGTGVEKDGEIDPSPIGTNTDGSATSVQDGKLTIGGKEYTVRELASQEMKNSAGATWDAATAGNAISTWAASFGDQIDVIASNNDGMGMSMFNGWSKAEKVPTFGYDANSDAVAAIAEGYGGTISQHADVQAYLTLRVVRNCLDGVDIDTGIGTADAAGNVLTDDVYEYNADQRSYYALNVAVTADNYSDYLDSTVTYAPVSNQLDTATSPSKKVWLDIYNASDNFLSSTYQPLLQNYDDLLNLEVDYIGGDGQTESNITNRLGNPSEYDAFCINMVKTDNAASYTSLLSQ
;
A
#
# COMPACT_ATOMS: atom_id res chain seq x y z
N MET A 1 38.18 -4.87 20.08
CA MET A 1 38.96 -5.59 19.04
C MET A 1 38.11 -5.60 17.79
N ASN A 2 38.48 -4.78 16.79
CA ASN A 2 37.72 -4.55 15.57
C ASN A 2 37.89 -5.72 14.60
N LYS A 3 36.79 -6.31 14.13
CA LYS A 3 36.78 -7.17 12.93
C LYS A 3 36.14 -6.41 11.78
N LYS A 4 36.94 -5.98 10.83
CA LYS A 4 36.52 -5.45 9.54
C LYS A 4 36.10 -6.61 8.65
N ARG A 5 34.90 -6.56 8.07
CA ARG A 5 34.47 -7.45 6.98
C ARG A 5 34.84 -6.81 5.65
N VAL A 6 35.49 -7.59 4.80
CA VAL A 6 35.92 -7.24 3.45
C VAL A 6 34.79 -7.61 2.51
N ILE A 7 34.35 -6.66 1.69
CA ILE A 7 33.37 -6.86 0.62
C ILE A 7 34.17 -7.17 -0.66
N SER A 8 33.94 -8.33 -1.24
CA SER A 8 34.48 -8.69 -2.55
C SER A 8 33.46 -8.34 -3.64
N ILE A 9 33.88 -7.47 -4.57
CA ILE A 9 33.15 -7.11 -5.77
C ILE A 9 33.54 -8.12 -6.85
N VAL A 10 32.54 -8.81 -7.43
CA VAL A 10 32.74 -9.64 -8.62
C VAL A 10 32.10 -8.92 -9.80
N THR A 11 32.97 -8.53 -10.73
CA THR A 11 32.59 -7.94 -12.02
C THR A 11 32.39 -9.08 -13.03
N ALA A 12 31.22 -9.19 -13.65
CA ALA A 12 31.00 -10.11 -14.77
C ALA A 12 30.69 -9.32 -16.06
N ALA A 13 31.41 -9.69 -17.10
CA ALA A 13 31.40 -9.03 -18.39
C ALA A 13 30.28 -9.55 -19.31
N ILE A 14 29.77 -8.63 -20.11
CA ILE A 14 28.77 -8.80 -21.15
C ILE A 14 29.37 -9.49 -22.37
N LEU A 15 28.67 -10.48 -22.92
CA LEU A 15 28.91 -10.93 -24.32
C LEU A 15 27.56 -10.94 -25.07
N ALA A 16 27.48 -10.10 -26.07
CA ALA A 16 26.37 -10.02 -27.02
C ALA A 16 26.54 -11.03 -28.16
N ALA A 17 25.47 -11.68 -28.55
CA ALA A 17 25.40 -12.36 -29.86
C ALA A 17 24.00 -12.19 -30.48
N THR A 18 23.98 -11.49 -31.58
CA THR A 18 22.85 -11.34 -32.52
C THR A 18 22.72 -12.57 -33.40
N LEU A 19 21.51 -13.02 -33.69
CA LEU A 19 21.19 -13.68 -34.96
C LEU A 19 19.68 -13.56 -35.26
N ALA A 20 19.43 -13.06 -36.48
CA ALA A 20 18.12 -12.91 -37.10
C ALA A 20 17.65 -14.20 -37.76
N GLY A 21 16.36 -14.37 -37.95
CA GLY A 21 15.78 -15.40 -38.80
C GLY A 21 14.27 -15.30 -38.94
N CYS A 22 13.82 -14.88 -40.11
CA CYS A 22 12.42 -14.79 -40.57
C CYS A 22 11.78 -16.16 -40.80
N GLY A 23 10.43 -16.19 -40.73
CA GLY A 23 9.66 -17.26 -41.36
C GLY A 23 8.17 -17.21 -41.03
N SER A 24 7.40 -16.79 -42.05
CA SER A 24 5.93 -16.67 -42.10
C SER A 24 5.23 -18.03 -42.21
N SER A 25 3.99 -18.08 -41.79
CA SER A 25 2.74 -18.38 -42.53
C SER A 25 1.77 -19.36 -41.86
N ASN A 26 0.65 -18.83 -41.55
CA ASN A 26 -0.70 -19.14 -42.11
C ASN A 26 -1.44 -20.44 -41.73
N SER A 27 -2.62 -20.17 -41.27
CA SER A 27 -3.95 -20.74 -41.62
C SER A 27 -4.51 -21.88 -40.76
N SER A 28 -5.63 -21.57 -40.24
CA SER A 28 -7.02 -21.98 -40.44
C SER A 28 -7.67 -22.78 -39.32
N GLN A 29 -8.71 -22.15 -38.84
CA GLN A 29 -9.85 -22.75 -38.11
C GLN A 29 -10.65 -23.71 -39.04
N PRO A 30 -11.41 -24.67 -38.53
CA PRO A 30 -12.80 -24.35 -38.32
C PRO A 30 -13.48 -24.98 -37.07
N ALA A 31 -14.67 -24.46 -36.86
CA ALA A 31 -15.61 -24.52 -35.78
C ALA A 31 -16.48 -25.80 -35.72
N ALA A 32 -17.30 -25.80 -34.65
CA ALA A 32 -18.57 -26.48 -34.38
C ALA A 32 -18.48 -27.88 -33.74
N SER A 33 -19.31 -28.29 -32.82
CA SER A 33 -20.62 -27.90 -32.35
C SER A 33 -21.02 -28.69 -31.09
N THR A 34 -21.82 -28.07 -30.21
CA THR A 34 -22.97 -28.55 -29.45
C THR A 34 -23.07 -30.01 -28.98
N GLU A 35 -23.28 -30.23 -27.67
CA GLU A 35 -24.62 -30.60 -27.16
C GLU A 35 -24.64 -30.70 -25.62
N ALA A 36 -25.75 -30.29 -25.05
CA ALA A 36 -26.09 -30.30 -23.65
C ALA A 36 -26.61 -31.68 -23.21
N ALA A 37 -26.36 -32.02 -21.95
CA ALA A 37 -27.22 -32.98 -21.25
C ALA A 37 -27.32 -32.60 -19.76
N THR A 38 -28.51 -32.31 -19.35
CA THR A 38 -29.06 -32.15 -18.01
C THR A 38 -29.23 -33.51 -17.34
N GLU A 39 -28.88 -33.64 -16.03
CA GLU A 39 -29.64 -34.44 -15.04
C GLU A 39 -29.01 -34.26 -13.67
N ALA A 40 -29.70 -33.64 -12.77
CA ALA A 40 -30.56 -34.18 -11.70
C ALA A 40 -29.80 -34.50 -10.40
N ALA A 41 -30.25 -33.78 -9.38
CA ALA A 41 -29.88 -33.78 -7.99
C ALA A 41 -29.93 -35.15 -7.28
N ALA A 42 -29.00 -35.33 -6.34
CA ALA A 42 -29.26 -36.15 -5.16
C ALA A 42 -28.55 -35.50 -3.96
N GLU A 43 -29.34 -34.95 -3.06
CA GLU A 43 -28.94 -34.57 -1.73
C GLU A 43 -28.47 -35.81 -0.97
N THR A 44 -27.28 -35.75 -0.41
CA THR A 44 -26.88 -36.66 0.65
C THR A 44 -26.22 -35.83 1.72
N GLU A 45 -26.91 -35.67 2.85
CA GLU A 45 -26.32 -35.18 4.10
C GLU A 45 -25.18 -36.13 4.48
N ALA A 46 -23.95 -35.63 4.48
CA ALA A 46 -22.82 -36.29 5.08
C ALA A 46 -22.46 -35.58 6.37
N ALA A 47 -22.55 -36.31 7.47
CA ALA A 47 -22.09 -35.89 8.79
C ALA A 47 -20.64 -35.43 8.70
N THR A 48 -20.33 -34.28 9.27
CA THR A 48 -18.98 -33.79 9.52
C THR A 48 -18.32 -34.69 10.57
N GLU A 49 -17.49 -35.62 10.12
CA GLU A 49 -16.51 -36.28 10.94
C GLU A 49 -15.35 -35.31 11.13
N GLU A 50 -15.11 -34.92 12.38
CA GLU A 50 -13.97 -34.10 12.79
C GLU A 50 -12.70 -34.91 12.49
N ALA A 51 -11.97 -34.57 11.43
CA ALA A 51 -10.75 -35.26 11.04
C ALA A 51 -9.66 -34.95 12.07
N ALA A 52 -9.12 -36.03 12.65
CA ALA A 52 -7.92 -35.94 13.47
C ALA A 52 -6.74 -35.35 12.68
N PRO A 53 -5.82 -34.59 13.32
CA PRO A 53 -4.71 -33.96 12.62
C PRO A 53 -3.85 -35.00 11.89
N SER A 54 -3.70 -34.86 10.59
CA SER A 54 -2.83 -35.70 9.78
C SER A 54 -1.38 -35.28 10.00
N ASP A 55 -0.52 -36.23 10.48
CA ASP A 55 0.94 -36.02 10.61
C ASP A 55 1.68 -35.97 9.26
N GLY A 56 0.99 -35.68 8.16
CA GLY A 56 1.56 -35.53 6.83
C GLY A 56 1.87 -34.05 6.47
N PRO A 57 2.72 -33.82 5.45
CA PRO A 57 2.96 -32.45 4.98
C PRO A 57 1.64 -31.80 4.52
N VAL A 58 1.37 -30.61 5.02
CA VAL A 58 0.19 -29.81 4.66
C VAL A 58 0.29 -29.43 3.18
N ALA A 59 -0.79 -29.62 2.42
CA ALA A 59 -0.84 -29.17 1.03
C ALA A 59 -0.67 -27.64 0.96
N ASN A 60 -0.05 -27.12 -0.08
CA ASN A 60 0.18 -25.67 -0.19
C ASN A 60 -1.11 -24.87 -0.14
N ALA A 61 -2.20 -25.40 -0.68
CA ALA A 61 -3.53 -24.78 -0.63
C ALA A 61 -4.12 -24.65 0.78
N ASP A 62 -3.63 -25.44 1.75
CA ASP A 62 -4.11 -25.44 3.13
C ASP A 62 -3.19 -24.64 4.08
N LYS A 63 -2.08 -24.09 3.56
CA LYS A 63 -1.15 -23.32 4.37
C LYS A 63 -1.69 -21.92 4.66
N PRO A 64 -1.36 -21.33 5.83
CA PRO A 64 -1.77 -19.96 6.16
C PRO A 64 -1.28 -18.95 5.12
N VAL A 65 -2.14 -17.98 4.80
CA VAL A 65 -1.84 -16.85 3.92
C VAL A 65 -2.23 -15.55 4.60
N ALA A 66 -1.29 -14.64 4.75
CA ALA A 66 -1.56 -13.26 5.13
C ALA A 66 -1.33 -12.34 3.92
N TRP A 67 -2.41 -11.79 3.38
CA TRP A 67 -2.31 -10.60 2.53
C TRP A 67 -1.95 -9.44 3.43
N PHE A 68 -0.86 -8.75 3.19
CA PHE A 68 -0.41 -7.73 4.12
C PHE A 68 -0.15 -6.38 3.47
N ASN A 69 -0.28 -5.33 4.27
CA ASN A 69 -0.07 -3.93 3.94
C ASN A 69 -0.98 -3.43 2.81
N ARG A 70 -1.01 -4.07 1.64
CA ARG A 70 -1.87 -3.71 0.51
C ARG A 70 -3.10 -4.59 0.46
N GLN A 71 -4.26 -3.96 0.52
CA GLN A 71 -5.54 -4.67 0.50
C GLN A 71 -5.75 -5.34 -0.86
N PRO A 72 -6.03 -6.66 -0.91
CA PRO A 72 -6.56 -7.26 -2.12
C PRO A 72 -7.93 -6.66 -2.42
N SER A 73 -8.01 -5.82 -3.44
CA SER A 73 -9.18 -4.99 -3.71
C SER A 73 -9.86 -5.36 -5.02
N ASN A 74 -11.17 -5.23 -5.04
CA ASN A 74 -11.93 -5.23 -6.27
C ASN A 74 -11.55 -4.02 -7.13
N SER A 75 -11.21 -4.25 -8.38
CA SER A 75 -10.70 -3.20 -9.29
C SER A 75 -11.72 -2.08 -9.59
N THR A 76 -13.02 -2.35 -9.42
CA THR A 76 -14.09 -1.38 -9.70
C THR A 76 -14.43 -0.56 -8.46
N THR A 77 -14.59 -1.23 -7.30
CA THR A 77 -15.11 -0.57 -6.08
C THR A 77 -14.01 -0.13 -5.12
N GLY A 78 -12.81 -0.72 -5.21
CA GLY A 78 -11.73 -0.54 -4.23
C GLY A 78 -11.98 -1.28 -2.91
N GLU A 79 -13.11 -1.96 -2.77
CA GLU A 79 -13.44 -2.76 -1.59
C GLU A 79 -12.61 -4.04 -1.51
N LEU A 80 -12.49 -4.60 -0.31
CA LEU A 80 -11.77 -5.85 -0.08
C LEU A 80 -12.31 -6.97 -0.96
N ASP A 81 -11.43 -7.65 -1.69
CA ASP A 81 -11.78 -8.83 -2.48
C ASP A 81 -11.92 -10.08 -1.59
N MET A 82 -13.16 -10.40 -1.23
CA MET A 82 -13.46 -11.57 -0.43
C MET A 82 -13.11 -12.89 -1.11
N THR A 83 -12.96 -12.92 -2.45
CA THR A 83 -12.49 -14.12 -3.15
C THR A 83 -11.06 -14.45 -2.77
N ALA A 84 -10.21 -13.43 -2.64
CA ALA A 84 -8.84 -13.61 -2.16
C ALA A 84 -8.79 -14.09 -0.71
N LEU A 85 -9.70 -13.61 0.15
CA LEU A 85 -9.80 -14.00 1.57
C LEU A 85 -10.40 -15.40 1.76
N ASN A 86 -11.19 -15.87 0.80
CA ASN A 86 -11.81 -17.20 0.82
C ASN A 86 -10.92 -18.30 0.24
N PHE A 87 -9.62 -18.04 0.04
CA PHE A 87 -8.70 -19.04 -0.48
C PHE A 87 -8.65 -20.30 0.39
N ASN A 88 -8.47 -20.14 1.71
CA ASN A 88 -8.62 -21.19 2.69
C ASN A 88 -9.07 -20.62 4.05
N LYS A 89 -9.27 -21.47 5.05
CA LYS A 89 -9.74 -21.06 6.39
C LYS A 89 -8.73 -20.19 7.16
N ASP A 90 -7.45 -20.29 6.86
CA ASP A 90 -6.33 -19.59 7.49
C ASP A 90 -5.78 -18.45 6.58
N THR A 91 -6.66 -17.86 5.77
CA THR A 91 -6.32 -16.70 4.93
C THR A 91 -6.88 -15.43 5.56
N TYR A 92 -6.00 -14.43 5.78
CA TYR A 92 -6.32 -13.17 6.43
C TYR A 92 -5.77 -11.99 5.63
N TYR A 93 -6.36 -10.82 5.83
CA TYR A 93 -5.75 -9.55 5.47
C TYR A 93 -5.26 -8.85 6.73
N VAL A 94 -4.05 -8.32 6.68
CA VAL A 94 -3.47 -7.48 7.73
C VAL A 94 -2.87 -6.23 7.10
N GLY A 95 -3.48 -5.10 7.34
CA GLY A 95 -3.02 -3.85 6.74
C GLY A 95 -3.79 -2.67 7.30
N PHE A 96 -4.19 -1.77 6.43
CA PHE A 96 -5.00 -0.60 6.78
C PHE A 96 -6.18 -0.49 5.80
N ASN A 97 -7.18 0.30 6.17
CA ASN A 97 -8.28 0.61 5.26
C ASN A 97 -7.85 1.74 4.31
N ALA A 98 -7.55 1.37 3.06
CA ALA A 98 -7.02 2.30 2.07
C ALA A 98 -8.00 3.44 1.74
N ASN A 99 -9.30 3.15 1.65
CA ASN A 99 -10.33 4.16 1.37
C ASN A 99 -10.47 5.12 2.55
N GLN A 100 -10.52 4.62 3.77
CA GLN A 100 -10.60 5.45 4.98
C GLN A 100 -9.36 6.35 5.14
N GLY A 101 -8.14 5.80 4.92
CA GLY A 101 -6.92 6.61 4.97
C GLY A 101 -6.84 7.67 3.86
N ALA A 102 -7.36 7.35 2.69
CA ALA A 102 -7.46 8.28 1.57
C ALA A 102 -8.45 9.42 1.84
N GLU A 103 -9.61 9.11 2.42
CA GLU A 103 -10.59 10.12 2.85
C GLU A 103 -9.99 11.02 3.94
N LEU A 104 -9.25 10.43 4.89
CA LEU A 104 -8.57 11.18 5.94
C LEU A 104 -7.49 12.12 5.36
N GLN A 105 -6.73 11.70 4.34
CA GLN A 105 -5.78 12.58 3.65
C GLN A 105 -6.49 13.76 2.99
N GLY A 106 -7.57 13.50 2.27
CA GLY A 106 -8.36 14.55 1.64
C GLY A 106 -8.94 15.53 2.67
N GLN A 107 -9.49 15.02 3.77
CA GLN A 107 -10.03 15.83 4.85
C GLN A 107 -8.95 16.67 5.54
N MET A 108 -7.77 16.11 5.81
CA MET A 108 -6.62 16.84 6.37
C MET A 108 -6.24 18.05 5.51
N ILE A 109 -6.26 17.89 4.19
CA ILE A 109 -5.98 18.99 3.25
C ILE A 109 -7.09 20.05 3.31
N ALA A 110 -8.36 19.65 3.30
CA ALA A 110 -9.49 20.54 3.38
C ALA A 110 -9.52 21.34 4.71
N ASP A 111 -9.26 20.66 5.83
CA ASP A 111 -9.18 21.28 7.15
C ASP A 111 -8.04 22.29 7.23
N TYR A 112 -6.89 21.98 6.63
CA TYR A 112 -5.78 22.93 6.53
C TYR A 112 -6.17 24.18 5.74
N ILE A 113 -6.81 23.99 4.58
CA ILE A 113 -7.31 25.12 3.77
C ILE A 113 -8.30 25.96 4.57
N GLU A 114 -9.23 25.35 5.30
CA GLU A 114 -10.18 26.05 6.15
C GLU A 114 -9.47 26.87 7.24
N ALA A 115 -8.53 26.27 7.94
CA ALA A 115 -7.78 26.92 9.03
C ALA A 115 -6.92 28.09 8.55
N HIS A 116 -6.47 28.09 7.30
CA HIS A 116 -5.56 29.08 6.73
C HIS A 116 -6.18 29.90 5.59
N ILE A 117 -7.51 29.98 5.53
CA ILE A 117 -8.23 30.54 4.38
C ILE A 117 -7.86 32.00 4.04
N ASP A 118 -7.45 32.78 5.04
CA ASP A 118 -7.04 34.16 4.85
C ASP A 118 -5.63 34.31 4.24
N GLU A 119 -4.85 33.21 4.19
CA GLU A 119 -3.45 33.18 3.76
C GLU A 119 -3.20 32.23 2.58
N ILE A 120 -4.09 31.26 2.37
CA ILE A 120 -3.86 30.15 1.44
C ILE A 120 -3.94 30.58 -0.03
N ASP A 121 -4.83 31.53 -0.37
CA ASP A 121 -4.93 32.14 -1.71
C ASP A 121 -3.78 33.17 -1.90
N ARG A 122 -2.62 32.65 -2.28
CA ARG A 122 -1.34 33.39 -2.26
C ARG A 122 -1.26 34.52 -3.30
N ASN A 123 -1.95 34.38 -4.42
CA ASN A 123 -2.00 35.36 -5.47
C ASN A 123 -3.23 36.29 -5.41
N GLY A 124 -4.21 35.96 -4.54
CA GLY A 124 -5.42 36.75 -4.32
C GLY A 124 -6.42 36.69 -5.48
N ASP A 125 -6.39 35.64 -6.31
CA ASP A 125 -7.27 35.51 -7.47
C ASP A 125 -8.64 34.88 -7.17
N GLY A 126 -8.85 34.42 -5.93
CA GLY A 126 -10.08 33.79 -5.45
C GLY A 126 -10.18 32.30 -5.78
N VAL A 127 -9.10 31.70 -6.26
CA VAL A 127 -9.00 30.27 -6.58
C VAL A 127 -7.88 29.65 -5.77
N ILE A 128 -8.18 28.58 -5.02
CA ILE A 128 -7.19 27.80 -4.31
C ILE A 128 -6.66 26.72 -5.27
N GLY A 129 -5.47 26.95 -5.81
CA GLY A 129 -4.85 26.07 -6.79
C GLY A 129 -4.02 24.98 -6.14
N TYR A 130 -4.19 23.73 -6.54
CA TYR A 130 -3.33 22.65 -6.07
C TYR A 130 -2.74 21.82 -7.22
N VAL A 131 -1.65 21.12 -6.92
CA VAL A 131 -1.04 20.12 -7.80
C VAL A 131 -1.00 18.77 -7.11
N LEU A 132 -1.08 17.66 -7.88
CA LEU A 132 -1.20 16.31 -7.36
C LEU A 132 -0.15 15.38 -7.95
N ALA A 133 0.72 14.84 -7.09
CA ALA A 133 1.64 13.77 -7.44
C ALA A 133 0.97 12.40 -7.23
N ILE A 134 0.76 11.66 -8.31
CA ILE A 134 0.13 10.34 -8.34
C ILE A 134 1.24 9.29 -8.41
N GLY A 135 1.20 8.28 -7.53
CA GLY A 135 2.23 7.26 -7.46
C GLY A 135 2.25 6.34 -8.69
N ASP A 136 1.21 5.50 -8.81
CA ASP A 136 1.00 4.57 -9.92
C ASP A 136 -0.49 4.46 -10.21
N ILE A 137 -0.89 4.78 -11.42
CA ILE A 137 -2.32 4.79 -11.82
C ILE A 137 -2.99 3.41 -11.77
N GLY A 138 -2.23 2.34 -11.70
CA GLY A 138 -2.74 0.97 -11.54
C GLY A 138 -2.62 0.40 -10.13
N HIS A 139 -2.16 1.19 -9.16
CA HIS A 139 -1.95 0.78 -7.78
C HIS A 139 -3.16 1.11 -6.92
N ASN A 140 -3.66 0.16 -6.13
CA ASN A 140 -4.87 0.31 -5.31
C ASN A 140 -4.85 1.57 -4.44
N ASP A 141 -3.78 1.78 -3.67
CA ASP A 141 -3.67 2.92 -2.78
C ASP A 141 -3.56 4.25 -3.53
N SER A 142 -2.84 4.28 -4.64
CA SER A 142 -2.72 5.48 -5.48
C SER A 142 -4.09 5.91 -6.02
N ILE A 143 -4.88 4.92 -6.44
CA ILE A 143 -6.27 5.11 -6.87
C ILE A 143 -7.11 5.68 -5.71
N ALA A 144 -7.05 5.05 -4.53
CA ALA A 144 -7.80 5.49 -3.35
C ALA A 144 -7.39 6.90 -2.92
N ARG A 145 -6.08 7.17 -2.77
CA ARG A 145 -5.54 8.48 -2.32
C ARG A 145 -5.88 9.60 -3.31
N THR A 146 -5.80 9.34 -4.62
CA THR A 146 -6.23 10.30 -5.65
C THR A 146 -7.72 10.60 -5.55
N ARG A 147 -8.57 9.58 -5.35
CA ARG A 147 -10.01 9.75 -5.11
C ARG A 147 -10.29 10.57 -3.86
N GLY A 148 -9.63 10.24 -2.75
CA GLY A 148 -9.82 10.91 -1.47
C GLY A 148 -9.54 12.40 -1.53
N VAL A 149 -8.41 12.79 -2.12
CA VAL A 149 -8.05 14.21 -2.33
C VAL A 149 -9.08 14.91 -3.20
N ARG A 150 -9.41 14.33 -4.37
CA ARG A 150 -10.37 14.95 -5.31
C ARG A 150 -11.78 15.02 -4.74
N LYS A 151 -12.22 14.03 -3.96
CA LYS A 151 -13.51 14.01 -3.28
C LYS A 151 -13.61 15.13 -2.26
N ALA A 152 -12.62 15.26 -1.38
CA ALA A 152 -12.62 16.26 -0.32
C ALA A 152 -12.55 17.69 -0.86
N LEU A 153 -11.80 17.90 -1.94
CA LEU A 153 -11.64 19.20 -2.59
C LEU A 153 -12.73 19.50 -3.65
N GLY A 154 -13.66 18.55 -3.88
CA GLY A 154 -14.75 18.72 -4.83
C GLY A 154 -14.33 18.76 -6.31
N THR A 155 -13.08 18.43 -6.63
CA THR A 155 -12.53 18.50 -7.98
C THR A 155 -12.70 17.21 -8.78
N GLY A 156 -13.12 16.14 -8.14
CA GLY A 156 -13.34 14.85 -8.78
C GLY A 156 -14.61 14.84 -9.66
N VAL A 157 -14.55 14.13 -10.76
CA VAL A 157 -15.70 13.83 -11.62
C VAL A 157 -16.17 12.42 -11.35
N GLU A 158 -17.46 12.24 -11.11
CA GLU A 158 -18.04 10.92 -10.89
C GLU A 158 -18.10 10.12 -12.18
N LYS A 159 -17.73 8.86 -12.07
CA LYS A 159 -17.86 7.85 -13.11
C LYS A 159 -18.28 6.53 -12.45
N ASP A 160 -19.36 5.96 -12.93
CA ASP A 160 -19.91 4.69 -12.41
C ASP A 160 -20.20 4.69 -10.89
N GLY A 161 -20.51 5.87 -10.34
CA GLY A 161 -20.86 6.05 -8.92
C GLY A 161 -19.68 6.36 -7.99
N GLU A 162 -18.47 6.43 -8.53
CA GLU A 162 -17.24 6.76 -7.79
C GLU A 162 -16.47 7.90 -8.45
N ILE A 163 -15.63 8.61 -7.69
CA ILE A 163 -14.72 9.60 -8.26
C ILE A 163 -13.70 8.91 -9.17
N ASP A 164 -13.63 9.34 -10.44
CA ASP A 164 -12.67 8.82 -11.40
C ASP A 164 -11.23 9.24 -11.01
N PRO A 165 -10.33 8.33 -10.69
CA PRO A 165 -8.94 8.66 -10.38
C PRO A 165 -8.06 8.82 -11.62
N SER A 166 -8.56 8.38 -12.79
CA SER A 166 -7.75 8.24 -14.01
C SER A 166 -7.34 9.55 -14.69
N PRO A 167 -8.05 10.69 -14.51
CA PRO A 167 -7.62 11.94 -15.13
C PRO A 167 -6.25 12.40 -14.63
N ILE A 168 -5.33 12.62 -15.56
CA ILE A 168 -4.02 13.23 -15.31
C ILE A 168 -3.74 14.30 -16.36
N GLY A 169 -2.97 15.31 -15.99
CA GLY A 169 -2.56 16.36 -16.92
C GLY A 169 -2.48 17.74 -16.31
N THR A 170 -2.49 18.76 -17.16
CA THR A 170 -2.50 20.17 -16.75
C THR A 170 -3.84 20.81 -17.07
N ASN A 171 -4.32 21.61 -16.14
CA ASN A 171 -5.51 22.44 -16.29
C ASN A 171 -5.09 23.92 -16.25
N THR A 172 -4.78 24.47 -17.41
CA THR A 172 -4.24 25.84 -17.51
C THR A 172 -5.31 26.94 -17.54
N ASP A 173 -6.57 26.57 -17.81
CA ASP A 173 -7.66 27.55 -18.03
C ASP A 173 -8.97 27.18 -17.33
N GLY A 174 -8.97 26.18 -16.44
CA GLY A 174 -10.19 25.69 -15.79
C GLY A 174 -11.08 24.80 -16.68
N SER A 175 -10.63 24.46 -17.87
CA SER A 175 -11.33 23.65 -18.84
C SER A 175 -10.85 22.20 -18.88
N ALA A 176 -10.23 21.72 -17.81
CA ALA A 176 -9.69 20.36 -17.76
C ALA A 176 -10.76 19.34 -18.13
N THR A 177 -10.37 18.45 -18.99
CA THR A 177 -11.27 17.47 -19.58
C THR A 177 -11.73 16.37 -18.61
N SER A 178 -11.20 16.35 -17.38
CA SER A 178 -11.33 15.18 -16.54
C SER A 178 -11.36 15.45 -15.03
N VAL A 179 -11.08 16.68 -14.62
CA VAL A 179 -11.34 17.21 -13.28
C VAL A 179 -12.13 18.49 -13.44
N GLN A 180 -12.94 18.83 -12.46
CA GLN A 180 -13.76 20.03 -12.43
C GLN A 180 -13.21 21.02 -11.38
N ASP A 181 -13.62 22.28 -11.43
CA ASP A 181 -13.41 23.18 -10.32
C ASP A 181 -14.29 22.72 -9.14
N GLY A 182 -13.64 22.55 -8.00
CA GLY A 182 -14.30 22.25 -6.74
C GLY A 182 -14.77 23.51 -6.03
N LYS A 183 -15.58 23.29 -4.98
CA LYS A 183 -16.11 24.37 -4.13
C LYS A 183 -16.03 23.97 -2.67
N LEU A 184 -15.39 24.82 -1.88
CA LEU A 184 -15.39 24.72 -0.43
C LEU A 184 -16.19 25.89 0.16
N THR A 185 -17.06 25.60 1.13
CA THR A 185 -17.82 26.62 1.85
C THR A 185 -17.21 26.80 3.23
N ILE A 186 -16.52 27.92 3.44
CA ILE A 186 -15.79 28.21 4.67
C ILE A 186 -16.33 29.50 5.25
N GLY A 187 -16.78 29.46 6.51
CA GLY A 187 -17.37 30.64 7.16
C GLY A 187 -18.61 31.22 6.44
N GLY A 188 -19.30 30.43 5.63
CA GLY A 188 -20.45 30.83 4.82
C GLY A 188 -20.08 31.50 3.50
N LYS A 189 -18.80 31.59 3.13
CA LYS A 189 -18.29 32.05 1.83
C LYS A 189 -17.84 30.85 0.99
N GLU A 190 -18.19 30.87 -0.29
CA GLU A 190 -17.75 29.86 -1.26
C GLU A 190 -16.39 30.24 -1.84
N TYR A 191 -15.46 29.27 -1.88
CA TYR A 191 -14.16 29.38 -2.51
C TYR A 191 -14.06 28.34 -3.62
N THR A 192 -13.46 28.73 -4.73
CA THR A 192 -13.16 27.82 -5.84
C THR A 192 -11.85 27.08 -5.54
N VAL A 193 -11.83 25.76 -5.75
CA VAL A 193 -10.61 24.94 -5.67
C VAL A 193 -10.32 24.35 -7.04
N ARG A 194 -9.07 24.37 -7.47
CA ARG A 194 -8.68 23.90 -8.80
C ARG A 194 -7.46 23.00 -8.77
N GLU A 195 -7.58 21.81 -9.38
CA GLU A 195 -6.43 20.98 -9.70
C GLU A 195 -5.71 21.57 -10.92
N LEU A 196 -4.59 22.24 -10.70
CA LEU A 196 -3.80 22.90 -11.76
C LEU A 196 -3.05 21.87 -12.61
N ALA A 197 -2.52 20.83 -11.98
CA ALA A 197 -1.84 19.74 -12.66
C ALA A 197 -1.81 18.48 -11.81
N SER A 198 -1.80 17.33 -12.47
CA SER A 198 -1.51 16.04 -11.87
C SER A 198 -0.68 15.17 -12.81
N GLN A 199 0.12 14.29 -12.27
CA GLN A 199 0.99 13.40 -13.06
C GLN A 199 1.28 12.13 -12.30
N GLU A 200 1.34 11.00 -13.05
CA GLU A 200 1.94 9.76 -12.55
C GLU A 200 3.45 9.95 -12.40
N MET A 201 3.97 9.70 -11.20
CA MET A 201 5.40 9.85 -10.93
C MET A 201 6.15 8.59 -11.35
N LYS A 202 6.30 8.46 -12.67
CA LYS A 202 6.94 7.34 -13.35
C LYS A 202 8.17 7.80 -14.10
N ASN A 203 9.30 7.17 -13.84
CA ASN A 203 10.55 7.50 -14.50
C ASN A 203 10.67 6.84 -15.89
N SER A 204 11.71 7.21 -16.62
CA SER A 204 11.95 6.71 -17.98
C SER A 204 12.25 5.19 -18.06
N ALA A 205 12.60 4.56 -16.94
CA ALA A 205 12.77 3.12 -16.83
C ALA A 205 11.46 2.38 -16.51
N GLY A 206 10.36 3.13 -16.27
CA GLY A 206 9.06 2.56 -15.97
C GLY A 206 8.77 2.37 -14.49
N ALA A 207 9.72 2.68 -13.60
CA ALA A 207 9.47 2.62 -12.15
C ALA A 207 8.56 3.77 -11.72
N THR A 208 7.55 3.45 -10.92
CA THR A 208 6.54 4.37 -10.37
C THR A 208 6.92 4.81 -8.95
N TRP A 209 6.17 5.75 -8.37
CA TRP A 209 6.45 6.36 -7.06
C TRP A 209 7.82 7.07 -7.02
N ASP A 210 8.27 7.55 -8.17
CA ASP A 210 9.62 8.08 -8.34
C ASP A 210 9.74 9.51 -7.81
N ALA A 211 10.46 9.68 -6.70
CA ALA A 211 10.67 10.95 -6.04
C ALA A 211 11.42 11.98 -6.92
N ALA A 212 12.35 11.52 -7.77
CA ALA A 212 13.08 12.42 -8.68
C ALA A 212 12.15 12.98 -9.76
N THR A 213 11.24 12.16 -10.28
CA THR A 213 10.20 12.60 -11.22
C THR A 213 9.29 13.65 -10.56
N ALA A 214 8.90 13.45 -9.28
CA ALA A 214 8.10 14.42 -8.52
C ALA A 214 8.84 15.77 -8.34
N GLY A 215 10.12 15.76 -8.02
CA GLY A 215 10.96 16.96 -7.92
C GLY A 215 11.09 17.70 -9.25
N ASN A 216 11.17 16.99 -10.37
CA ASN A 216 11.18 17.58 -11.70
C ASN A 216 9.79 18.16 -12.07
N ALA A 217 8.71 17.45 -11.70
CA ALA A 217 7.34 17.89 -11.95
C ALA A 217 7.06 19.21 -11.22
N ILE A 218 7.38 19.33 -9.93
CA ILE A 218 7.14 20.58 -9.19
C ILE A 218 7.95 21.75 -9.75
N SER A 219 9.16 21.52 -10.20
CA SER A 219 9.98 22.55 -10.85
C SER A 219 9.32 23.07 -12.12
N THR A 220 8.74 22.19 -12.93
CA THR A 220 8.00 22.52 -14.15
C THR A 220 6.69 23.23 -13.83
N TRP A 221 5.94 22.75 -12.86
CA TRP A 221 4.67 23.34 -12.44
C TRP A 221 4.85 24.72 -11.80
N ALA A 222 5.89 24.89 -10.97
CA ALA A 222 6.24 26.19 -10.39
C ALA A 222 6.59 27.23 -11.47
N ALA A 223 7.21 26.80 -12.56
CA ALA A 223 7.48 27.69 -13.70
C ALA A 223 6.22 28.03 -14.51
N SER A 224 5.27 27.09 -14.60
CA SER A 224 4.04 27.25 -15.40
C SER A 224 2.94 28.02 -14.66
N PHE A 225 2.71 27.69 -13.38
CA PHE A 225 1.59 28.23 -12.60
C PHE A 225 2.02 29.27 -11.56
N GLY A 226 3.26 29.20 -11.11
CA GLY A 226 3.80 30.22 -10.22
C GLY A 226 3.08 30.33 -8.89
N ASP A 227 2.53 31.49 -8.59
CA ASP A 227 1.85 31.81 -7.34
C ASP A 227 0.39 31.30 -7.31
N GLN A 228 -0.08 30.65 -8.37
CA GLN A 228 -1.37 29.98 -8.40
C GLN A 228 -1.32 28.61 -7.65
N ILE A 229 -0.12 28.08 -7.35
CA ILE A 229 0.00 26.85 -6.58
C ILE A 229 -0.06 27.20 -5.09
N ASP A 230 -1.14 26.89 -4.44
CA ASP A 230 -1.40 27.16 -3.03
C ASP A 230 -1.21 25.92 -2.18
N VAL A 231 -1.40 24.71 -2.76
CA VAL A 231 -1.28 23.42 -2.08
C VAL A 231 -0.58 22.41 -2.98
N ILE A 232 0.25 21.57 -2.38
CA ILE A 232 0.84 20.39 -3.02
C ILE A 232 0.29 19.14 -2.34
N ALA A 233 -0.39 18.30 -3.10
CA ALA A 233 -0.84 16.99 -2.65
C ALA A 233 0.01 15.89 -3.27
N SER A 234 0.36 14.88 -2.50
CA SER A 234 1.15 13.75 -2.96
C SER A 234 0.59 12.44 -2.42
N ASN A 235 0.60 11.40 -3.25
CA ASN A 235 0.15 10.08 -2.82
C ASN A 235 1.06 9.43 -1.77
N ASN A 236 2.32 9.89 -1.62
CA ASN A 236 3.18 9.47 -0.52
C ASN A 236 4.19 10.56 -0.12
N ASP A 237 4.84 10.36 1.03
CA ASP A 237 5.84 11.30 1.56
C ASP A 237 7.12 11.35 0.73
N GLY A 238 7.56 10.23 0.15
CA GLY A 238 8.79 10.23 -0.66
C GLY A 238 8.72 11.19 -1.84
N MET A 239 7.61 11.21 -2.55
CA MET A 239 7.34 12.17 -3.61
C MET A 239 7.03 13.56 -3.05
N GLY A 240 6.21 13.64 -1.99
CA GLY A 240 5.84 14.88 -1.31
C GLY A 240 7.06 15.66 -0.82
N MET A 241 8.00 14.98 -0.15
CA MET A 241 9.26 15.60 0.32
C MET A 241 10.15 16.06 -0.83
N SER A 242 10.19 15.30 -1.92
CA SER A 242 10.92 15.73 -3.11
C SER A 242 10.34 17.01 -3.72
N MET A 243 9.01 17.15 -3.71
CA MET A 243 8.33 18.37 -4.17
C MET A 243 8.51 19.53 -3.19
N PHE A 244 8.38 19.30 -1.88
CA PHE A 244 8.57 20.29 -0.84
C PHE A 244 9.99 20.87 -0.87
N ASN A 245 11.00 20.02 -1.02
CA ASN A 245 12.39 20.43 -1.15
C ASN A 245 12.71 21.04 -2.51
N GLY A 246 12.04 20.59 -3.57
CA GLY A 246 12.18 21.11 -4.94
C GLY A 246 11.50 22.46 -5.18
N TRP A 247 10.65 22.91 -4.25
CA TRP A 247 10.01 24.22 -4.34
C TRP A 247 11.03 25.34 -4.18
N SER A 248 11.26 26.10 -5.25
CA SER A 248 12.37 27.04 -5.35
C SER A 248 12.05 28.47 -4.89
N LYS A 249 10.79 28.76 -4.53
CA LYS A 249 10.38 30.10 -4.08
C LYS A 249 10.63 30.27 -2.58
N ALA A 250 10.71 31.54 -2.14
CA ALA A 250 11.05 31.89 -0.76
C ALA A 250 9.99 31.40 0.26
N GLU A 251 8.73 31.50 -0.12
CA GLU A 251 7.62 31.03 0.70
C GLU A 251 7.29 29.59 0.37
N LYS A 252 7.32 28.72 1.38
CA LYS A 252 6.93 27.31 1.21
C LYS A 252 5.44 27.20 0.90
N VAL A 253 5.11 26.20 0.10
CA VAL A 253 3.73 25.78 -0.16
C VAL A 253 3.43 24.58 0.74
N PRO A 254 2.32 24.58 1.49
CA PRO A 254 1.95 23.42 2.31
C PRO A 254 1.84 22.19 1.41
N THR A 255 2.58 21.17 1.81
CA THR A 255 2.68 19.92 1.07
C THR A 255 2.17 18.80 1.93
N PHE A 256 1.33 17.93 1.37
CA PHE A 256 0.68 16.85 2.08
C PHE A 256 1.05 15.51 1.45
N GLY A 257 1.46 14.59 2.29
CA GLY A 257 1.87 13.25 1.88
C GLY A 257 1.07 12.14 2.55
N TYR A 258 1.70 10.97 2.62
CA TYR A 258 1.17 9.75 3.21
C TYR A 258 2.35 8.86 3.59
N ASP A 259 2.24 8.04 4.63
CA ASP A 259 3.17 7.06 5.19
C ASP A 259 3.83 7.49 6.51
N ALA A 260 3.77 8.77 6.89
CA ALA A 260 4.41 9.35 8.07
C ALA A 260 5.91 9.00 8.14
N ASN A 261 6.61 9.15 7.01
CA ASN A 261 8.06 8.98 6.99
C ASN A 261 8.73 9.99 7.91
N SER A 262 9.80 9.59 8.59
CA SER A 262 10.45 10.40 9.63
C SER A 262 10.92 11.78 9.15
N ASP A 263 11.37 11.90 7.91
CA ASP A 263 11.77 13.15 7.29
C ASP A 263 10.57 14.07 7.00
N ALA A 264 9.45 13.51 6.57
CA ALA A 264 8.21 14.26 6.35
C ALA A 264 7.59 14.74 7.68
N VAL A 265 7.56 13.88 8.70
CA VAL A 265 7.12 14.25 10.05
C VAL A 265 7.96 15.38 10.62
N ALA A 266 9.30 15.31 10.50
CA ALA A 266 10.19 16.38 10.94
C ALA A 266 9.97 17.68 10.15
N ALA A 267 9.68 17.60 8.85
CA ALA A 267 9.44 18.76 8.00
C ALA A 267 8.12 19.49 8.30
N ILE A 268 7.20 18.91 9.09
CA ILE A 268 5.99 19.61 9.53
C ILE A 268 6.36 20.89 10.31
N ALA A 269 7.40 20.82 11.15
CA ALA A 269 7.94 22.01 11.83
C ALA A 269 8.50 23.09 10.87
N GLU A 270 8.76 22.74 9.60
CA GLU A 270 9.32 23.61 8.56
C GLU A 270 8.26 24.03 7.53
N GLY A 271 6.98 23.68 7.72
CA GLY A 271 5.87 24.05 6.85
C GLY A 271 5.39 22.94 5.91
N TYR A 272 5.81 21.69 6.10
CA TYR A 272 5.12 20.55 5.51
C TYR A 272 3.72 20.44 6.15
N GLY A 273 2.66 20.36 5.34
CA GLY A 273 1.28 20.52 5.83
C GLY A 273 0.81 19.35 6.69
N GLY A 274 1.25 18.15 6.35
CA GLY A 274 0.91 16.93 7.09
C GLY A 274 1.07 15.65 6.27
N THR A 275 0.91 14.53 6.97
CA THR A 275 0.99 13.18 6.39
C THR A 275 0.00 12.25 7.09
N ILE A 276 -0.21 11.06 6.55
CA ILE A 276 -1.04 10.02 7.18
C ILE A 276 -0.14 8.90 7.68
N SER A 277 -0.20 8.62 8.97
CA SER A 277 0.36 7.39 9.54
C SER A 277 -0.61 6.23 9.30
N GLN A 278 -0.09 5.14 8.78
CA GLN A 278 -0.82 3.88 8.64
C GLN A 278 -0.40 2.85 9.70
N HIS A 279 0.32 3.24 10.74
CA HIS A 279 0.84 2.39 11.81
C HIS A 279 1.56 1.14 11.27
N ALA A 280 2.65 1.36 10.54
CA ALA A 280 3.42 0.29 9.90
C ALA A 280 3.95 -0.76 10.90
N ASP A 281 4.30 -0.35 12.13
CA ASP A 281 4.73 -1.22 13.22
C ASP A 281 3.61 -2.16 13.70
N VAL A 282 2.38 -1.64 13.83
CA VAL A 282 1.18 -2.41 14.17
C VAL A 282 0.89 -3.43 13.08
N GLN A 283 0.92 -3.01 11.82
CA GLN A 283 0.73 -3.91 10.67
C GLN A 283 1.78 -5.01 10.63
N ALA A 284 3.07 -4.67 10.81
CA ALA A 284 4.17 -5.63 10.76
C ALA A 284 4.03 -6.69 11.86
N TYR A 285 3.75 -6.27 13.09
CA TYR A 285 3.50 -7.19 14.21
C TYR A 285 2.30 -8.10 13.94
N LEU A 286 1.15 -7.52 13.61
CA LEU A 286 -0.07 -8.29 13.36
C LEU A 286 0.09 -9.27 12.20
N THR A 287 0.79 -8.90 11.12
CA THR A 287 1.03 -9.79 9.97
C THR A 287 1.70 -11.08 10.41
N LEU A 288 2.81 -10.97 11.13
CA LEU A 288 3.56 -12.15 11.57
C LEU A 288 2.86 -12.87 12.73
N ARG A 289 2.16 -12.14 13.63
CA ARG A 289 1.42 -12.74 14.74
C ARG A 289 0.24 -13.57 14.28
N VAL A 290 -0.55 -13.07 13.33
CA VAL A 290 -1.68 -13.79 12.73
C VAL A 290 -1.20 -15.08 12.06
N VAL A 291 -0.15 -14.99 11.25
CA VAL A 291 0.46 -16.16 10.61
C VAL A 291 0.95 -17.18 11.66
N ARG A 292 1.61 -16.70 12.73
CA ARG A 292 2.08 -17.56 13.81
C ARG A 292 0.93 -18.28 14.51
N ASN A 293 -0.16 -17.57 14.82
CA ASN A 293 -1.33 -18.15 15.47
C ASN A 293 -1.99 -19.24 14.59
N CYS A 294 -2.09 -19.01 13.28
CA CYS A 294 -2.56 -20.04 12.34
C CYS A 294 -1.65 -21.27 12.34
N LEU A 295 -0.32 -21.08 12.31
CA LEU A 295 0.66 -22.19 12.32
C LEU A 295 0.64 -22.99 13.63
N ASP A 296 0.34 -22.34 14.75
CA ASP A 296 0.21 -23.00 16.06
C ASP A 296 -1.18 -23.64 16.29
N GLY A 297 -2.15 -23.36 15.40
CA GLY A 297 -3.52 -23.84 15.50
C GLY A 297 -4.26 -23.29 16.73
N VAL A 298 -3.91 -22.08 17.17
CA VAL A 298 -4.54 -21.37 18.28
C VAL A 298 -5.52 -20.30 17.77
N ASP A 299 -6.31 -19.73 18.68
CA ASP A 299 -7.22 -18.64 18.33
C ASP A 299 -6.45 -17.48 17.71
N ILE A 300 -7.02 -16.85 16.67
CA ILE A 300 -6.33 -15.88 15.82
C ILE A 300 -5.85 -14.64 16.58
N ASP A 301 -6.52 -14.28 17.66
CA ASP A 301 -6.22 -13.14 18.53
C ASP A 301 -5.25 -13.50 19.70
N THR A 302 -4.79 -14.76 19.76
CA THR A 302 -3.91 -15.22 20.83
C THR A 302 -2.65 -14.33 20.92
N GLY A 303 -2.46 -13.70 22.08
CA GLY A 303 -1.34 -12.80 22.37
C GLY A 303 -1.47 -11.40 21.76
N ILE A 304 -2.46 -11.13 20.92
CA ILE A 304 -2.82 -9.78 20.49
C ILE A 304 -3.53 -9.10 21.68
N GLY A 305 -3.18 -7.85 21.98
CA GLY A 305 -3.70 -7.15 23.16
C GLY A 305 -3.10 -7.61 24.51
N THR A 306 -2.08 -8.47 24.49
CA THR A 306 -1.35 -8.88 25.70
C THR A 306 -0.09 -8.05 25.86
N ALA A 307 0.07 -7.41 27.02
CA ALA A 307 1.27 -6.61 27.30
C ALA A 307 2.53 -7.47 27.32
N ASP A 308 3.61 -6.93 26.76
CA ASP A 308 4.94 -7.51 26.87
C ASP A 308 5.58 -7.21 28.25
N ALA A 309 6.81 -7.70 28.46
CA ALA A 309 7.53 -7.52 29.73
C ALA A 309 7.85 -6.05 30.03
N ALA A 310 7.89 -5.17 29.03
CA ALA A 310 8.10 -3.72 29.18
C ALA A 310 6.77 -2.96 29.37
N GLY A 311 5.63 -3.63 29.20
CA GLY A 311 4.30 -3.06 29.31
C GLY A 311 3.73 -2.51 28.01
N ASN A 312 4.40 -2.71 26.87
CA ASN A 312 3.85 -2.36 25.57
C ASN A 312 2.71 -3.34 25.21
N VAL A 313 1.63 -2.82 24.69
CA VAL A 313 0.43 -3.60 24.34
C VAL A 313 -0.27 -2.92 23.17
N LEU A 314 -0.78 -3.71 22.24
CA LEU A 314 -1.74 -3.18 21.27
C LEU A 314 -3.07 -2.92 21.94
N THR A 315 -3.56 -1.71 21.83
CA THR A 315 -4.86 -1.28 22.33
C THR A 315 -5.86 -1.11 21.18
N ASP A 316 -7.15 -1.16 21.47
CA ASP A 316 -8.21 -1.10 20.45
C ASP A 316 -8.28 0.27 19.74
N ASP A 317 -7.47 1.25 20.15
CA ASP A 317 -7.35 2.56 19.53
C ASP A 317 -6.30 2.64 18.42
N VAL A 318 -5.53 1.56 18.18
CA VAL A 318 -4.53 1.50 17.09
C VAL A 318 -4.84 0.44 16.04
N TYR A 319 -5.78 -0.47 16.29
CA TYR A 319 -6.23 -1.44 15.29
C TYR A 319 -7.70 -1.84 15.47
N GLU A 320 -8.28 -2.40 14.41
CA GLU A 320 -9.62 -2.99 14.39
C GLU A 320 -9.54 -4.40 13.79
N TYR A 321 -10.28 -5.35 14.38
CA TYR A 321 -10.47 -6.67 13.78
C TYR A 321 -11.90 -6.83 13.25
N ASN A 322 -12.02 -7.06 11.96
CA ASN A 322 -13.27 -7.37 11.29
C ASN A 322 -13.36 -8.89 11.04
N ALA A 323 -14.13 -9.59 11.88
CA ALA A 323 -14.25 -11.05 11.80
C ALA A 323 -14.93 -11.53 10.51
N ASP A 324 -15.93 -10.79 10.01
CA ASP A 324 -16.65 -11.15 8.77
C ASP A 324 -15.73 -11.07 7.55
N GLN A 325 -14.75 -10.17 7.58
CA GLN A 325 -13.76 -9.98 6.53
C GLN A 325 -12.44 -10.72 6.82
N ARG A 326 -12.30 -11.33 7.99
CA ARG A 326 -11.02 -11.91 8.45
C ARG A 326 -9.84 -10.95 8.27
N SER A 327 -10.03 -9.70 8.70
CA SER A 327 -9.11 -8.61 8.44
C SER A 327 -8.76 -7.84 9.70
N TYR A 328 -7.47 -7.60 9.88
CA TYR A 328 -6.95 -6.68 10.88
C TYR A 328 -6.57 -5.37 10.18
N TYR A 329 -7.14 -4.29 10.63
CA TYR A 329 -6.87 -2.95 10.11
C TYR A 329 -6.13 -2.13 11.16
N ALA A 330 -4.88 -1.77 10.90
CA ALA A 330 -4.23 -0.69 11.62
C ALA A 330 -4.95 0.63 11.28
N LEU A 331 -5.26 1.43 12.30
CA LEU A 331 -6.03 2.65 12.11
C LEU A 331 -5.15 3.76 11.52
N ASN A 332 -5.66 4.44 10.49
CA ASN A 332 -4.96 5.57 9.91
C ASN A 332 -5.12 6.82 10.80
N VAL A 333 -4.05 7.60 10.93
CA VAL A 333 -4.03 8.84 11.71
C VAL A 333 -3.43 9.97 10.88
N ALA A 334 -4.11 11.12 10.86
CA ALA A 334 -3.56 12.34 10.31
C ALA A 334 -2.49 12.90 11.25
N VAL A 335 -1.26 13.07 10.73
CA VAL A 335 -0.13 13.66 11.44
C VAL A 335 0.05 15.08 10.93
N THR A 336 -0.23 16.04 11.80
CA THR A 336 -0.24 17.48 11.49
C THR A 336 0.58 18.26 12.51
N ALA A 337 0.57 19.57 12.42
CA ALA A 337 1.23 20.44 13.41
C ALA A 337 0.77 20.20 14.86
N ASP A 338 -0.43 19.64 15.04
CA ASP A 338 -1.00 19.44 16.39
C ASP A 338 -0.41 18.22 17.11
N ASN A 339 0.05 17.20 16.37
CA ASN A 339 0.46 15.92 16.95
C ASN A 339 1.77 15.33 16.39
N TYR A 340 2.44 15.99 15.46
CA TYR A 340 3.65 15.45 14.83
C TYR A 340 4.77 15.11 15.83
N SER A 341 4.79 15.79 16.98
CA SER A 341 5.77 15.52 18.04
C SER A 341 5.74 14.08 18.54
N ASP A 342 4.57 13.43 18.50
CA ASP A 342 4.37 12.06 18.95
C ASP A 342 4.93 11.04 17.95
N TYR A 343 5.20 11.48 16.72
CA TYR A 343 5.71 10.67 15.61
C TYR A 343 7.19 10.97 15.24
N LEU A 344 7.84 11.92 15.95
CA LEU A 344 9.24 12.27 15.69
C LEU A 344 10.21 11.16 16.09
N ASP A 345 9.87 10.37 17.10
CA ASP A 345 10.70 9.28 17.59
C ASP A 345 10.31 7.98 16.90
N SER A 346 11.02 7.61 15.85
CA SER A 346 10.79 6.36 15.12
C SER A 346 11.08 5.09 15.94
N THR A 347 11.60 5.22 17.16
CA THR A 347 11.78 4.07 18.08
C THR A 347 10.55 3.79 18.92
N VAL A 348 9.58 4.73 18.95
CA VAL A 348 8.28 4.49 19.58
C VAL A 348 7.50 3.48 18.73
N THR A 349 7.07 2.41 19.37
CA THR A 349 6.22 1.39 18.74
C THR A 349 4.97 1.20 19.58
N TYR A 350 3.86 1.01 18.91
CA TYR A 350 2.58 0.64 19.52
C TYR A 350 2.44 -0.87 19.69
N ALA A 351 3.33 -1.65 19.09
CA ALA A 351 3.30 -3.10 19.13
C ALA A 351 4.29 -3.67 20.17
N PRO A 352 3.99 -4.80 20.81
CA PRO A 352 4.89 -5.47 21.75
C PRO A 352 6.17 -5.91 21.05
N VAL A 353 7.34 -5.68 21.67
CA VAL A 353 8.67 -5.97 21.07
C VAL A 353 9.58 -6.86 21.92
N SER A 354 9.16 -7.27 23.11
CA SER A 354 10.06 -7.88 24.09
C SER A 354 9.74 -9.31 24.52
N ASN A 355 8.66 -9.92 24.03
CA ASN A 355 8.29 -11.28 24.40
C ASN A 355 8.56 -12.26 23.27
N GLN A 356 9.67 -13.00 23.40
CA GLN A 356 9.93 -14.14 22.53
C GLN A 356 9.04 -15.32 22.91
N LEU A 357 8.48 -16.00 21.92
CA LEU A 357 7.71 -17.22 22.13
C LEU A 357 8.63 -18.37 22.56
N ASP A 358 8.10 -19.24 23.44
CA ASP A 358 8.78 -20.45 23.86
C ASP A 358 8.86 -21.45 22.71
N THR A 359 10.07 -21.80 22.28
CA THR A 359 10.30 -22.74 21.19
C THR A 359 9.79 -24.16 21.47
N ALA A 360 9.54 -24.51 22.74
CA ALA A 360 8.96 -25.81 23.09
C ALA A 360 7.46 -25.90 22.77
N THR A 361 6.75 -24.76 22.79
CA THR A 361 5.33 -24.67 22.47
C THR A 361 5.08 -24.09 21.07
N SER A 362 5.99 -23.27 20.59
CA SER A 362 5.94 -22.61 19.29
C SER A 362 7.26 -22.82 18.54
N PRO A 363 7.49 -24.02 17.97
CA PRO A 363 8.74 -24.35 17.27
C PRO A 363 8.91 -23.47 16.01
N SER A 364 10.18 -23.32 15.55
CA SER A 364 10.49 -22.51 14.37
C SER A 364 9.70 -22.96 13.16
N LYS A 365 9.22 -21.99 12.38
CA LYS A 365 8.44 -22.16 11.16
C LYS A 365 9.00 -21.29 10.04
N LYS A 366 9.00 -21.81 8.81
CA LYS A 366 9.52 -21.13 7.66
C LYS A 366 8.42 -20.38 6.91
N VAL A 367 8.60 -19.06 6.69
CA VAL A 367 7.62 -18.19 6.06
C VAL A 367 8.20 -17.53 4.80
N TRP A 368 7.49 -17.64 3.69
CA TRP A 368 7.76 -16.85 2.50
C TRP A 368 7.06 -15.49 2.58
N LEU A 369 7.80 -14.40 2.40
CA LEU A 369 7.24 -13.06 2.46
C LEU A 369 7.60 -12.27 1.20
N ASP A 370 6.59 -11.90 0.43
CA ASP A 370 6.73 -11.15 -0.82
C ASP A 370 6.71 -9.65 -0.57
N ILE A 371 7.81 -8.97 -0.88
CA ILE A 371 7.89 -7.52 -0.98
C ILE A 371 7.71 -7.16 -2.46
N TYR A 372 6.58 -6.60 -2.80
CA TYR A 372 6.18 -6.29 -4.19
C TYR A 372 7.26 -5.53 -4.97
N ASN A 373 7.93 -4.56 -4.36
CA ASN A 373 8.95 -3.74 -4.98
C ASN A 373 10.06 -3.39 -3.98
N ALA A 374 11.23 -3.96 -4.17
CA ALA A 374 12.39 -3.69 -3.32
C ALA A 374 12.93 -2.25 -3.45
N SER A 375 12.54 -1.52 -4.48
CA SER A 375 12.89 -0.10 -4.67
C SER A 375 11.90 0.87 -4.02
N ASP A 376 10.76 0.38 -3.52
CA ASP A 376 9.83 1.19 -2.73
C ASP A 376 10.47 1.55 -1.39
N ASN A 377 10.65 2.86 -1.14
CA ASN A 377 11.35 3.35 0.05
C ASN A 377 10.61 3.03 1.35
N PHE A 378 9.29 3.11 1.35
CA PHE A 378 8.49 2.77 2.54
C PHE A 378 8.63 1.28 2.88
N LEU A 379 8.50 0.39 1.87
CA LEU A 379 8.62 -1.04 2.09
C LEU A 379 10.02 -1.45 2.53
N SER A 380 11.07 -0.96 1.86
CA SER A 380 12.45 -1.38 2.10
C SER A 380 13.09 -0.72 3.33
N SER A 381 12.76 0.54 3.62
CA SER A 381 13.42 1.32 4.68
C SER A 381 12.60 1.40 5.98
N THR A 382 11.30 1.14 5.93
CA THR A 382 10.40 1.22 7.09
C THR A 382 9.76 -0.12 7.39
N TYR A 383 8.99 -0.67 6.44
CA TYR A 383 8.14 -1.83 6.73
C TYR A 383 8.93 -3.13 6.94
N GLN A 384 9.88 -3.44 6.07
CA GLN A 384 10.69 -4.65 6.20
C GLN A 384 11.55 -4.65 7.48
N PRO A 385 12.23 -3.55 7.89
CA PRO A 385 12.90 -3.51 9.18
C PRO A 385 11.97 -3.73 10.38
N LEU A 386 10.73 -3.23 10.31
CA LEU A 386 9.72 -3.49 11.34
C LEU A 386 9.31 -4.98 11.39
N LEU A 387 9.09 -5.63 10.25
CA LEU A 387 8.85 -7.07 10.21
C LEU A 387 10.01 -7.85 10.85
N GLN A 388 11.26 -7.48 10.54
CA GLN A 388 12.47 -8.10 11.08
C GLN A 388 12.63 -7.94 12.59
N ASN A 389 11.94 -6.98 13.22
CA ASN A 389 11.91 -6.87 14.68
C ASN A 389 11.04 -7.96 15.33
N TYR A 390 10.13 -8.59 14.58
CA TYR A 390 9.15 -9.54 15.12
C TYR A 390 9.36 -10.99 14.69
N ASP A 391 10.06 -11.26 13.58
CA ASP A 391 10.25 -12.62 13.07
C ASP A 391 10.94 -13.53 14.09
N ASP A 392 12.08 -13.10 14.64
CA ASP A 392 12.79 -13.84 15.68
C ASP A 392 11.96 -14.02 16.95
N LEU A 393 11.22 -12.97 17.38
CA LEU A 393 10.38 -13.00 18.57
C LEU A 393 9.25 -14.03 18.46
N LEU A 394 8.78 -14.25 17.25
CA LEU A 394 7.71 -15.19 16.93
C LEU A 394 8.23 -16.57 16.46
N ASN A 395 9.52 -16.83 16.57
CA ASN A 395 10.18 -18.05 16.07
C ASN A 395 9.83 -18.35 14.59
N LEU A 396 9.89 -17.31 13.74
CA LEU A 396 9.66 -17.40 12.30
C LEU A 396 10.98 -17.21 11.55
N GLU A 397 11.33 -18.16 10.69
CA GLU A 397 12.39 -18.03 9.70
C GLU A 397 11.78 -17.44 8.44
N VAL A 398 11.92 -16.11 8.25
CA VAL A 398 11.28 -15.39 7.16
C VAL A 398 12.24 -15.18 6.00
N ASP A 399 11.91 -15.73 4.84
CA ASP A 399 12.58 -15.42 3.58
C ASP A 399 11.93 -14.17 2.97
N TYR A 400 12.61 -13.02 3.06
CA TYR A 400 12.17 -11.75 2.48
C TYR A 400 12.50 -11.71 1.00
N ILE A 401 11.49 -11.87 0.16
CA ILE A 401 11.64 -11.92 -1.30
C ILE A 401 11.27 -10.57 -1.90
N GLY A 402 12.28 -9.79 -2.28
CA GLY A 402 12.08 -8.51 -2.97
C GLY A 402 11.77 -8.70 -4.44
N GLY A 403 10.75 -7.99 -4.93
CA GLY A 403 10.33 -8.00 -6.33
C GLY A 403 10.62 -6.69 -7.07
N ASP A 404 10.44 -6.73 -8.37
CA ASP A 404 10.49 -5.61 -9.31
C ASP A 404 9.12 -5.33 -9.95
N GLY A 405 8.06 -5.64 -9.23
CA GLY A 405 6.66 -5.53 -9.63
C GLY A 405 5.94 -6.88 -9.65
N GLN A 406 4.63 -6.83 -9.86
CA GLN A 406 3.75 -8.01 -9.82
C GLN A 406 3.22 -8.31 -11.22
N THR A 407 4.05 -8.93 -12.05
CA THR A 407 3.62 -9.63 -13.26
C THR A 407 3.48 -11.12 -12.97
N GLU A 408 2.64 -11.84 -13.70
CA GLU A 408 2.44 -13.28 -13.52
C GLU A 408 3.75 -14.07 -13.57
N SER A 409 4.64 -13.74 -14.51
CA SER A 409 5.96 -14.38 -14.61
C SER A 409 6.86 -14.06 -13.41
N ASN A 410 6.84 -12.84 -12.89
CA ASN A 410 7.62 -12.46 -11.73
C ASN A 410 7.12 -13.16 -10.47
N ILE A 411 5.80 -13.25 -10.28
CA ILE A 411 5.18 -13.97 -9.16
C ILE A 411 5.61 -15.44 -9.18
N THR A 412 5.47 -16.11 -10.32
CA THR A 412 5.88 -17.52 -10.50
C THR A 412 7.35 -17.73 -10.16
N ASN A 413 8.22 -16.88 -10.68
CA ASN A 413 9.68 -17.00 -10.46
C ASN A 413 10.06 -16.75 -9.00
N ARG A 414 9.40 -15.79 -8.33
CA ARG A 414 9.71 -15.46 -6.93
C ARG A 414 9.19 -16.51 -5.95
N LEU A 415 8.00 -17.04 -6.19
CA LEU A 415 7.41 -18.06 -5.32
C LEU A 415 8.24 -19.35 -5.31
N GLY A 416 8.89 -19.70 -6.43
CA GLY A 416 9.79 -20.84 -6.51
C GLY A 416 9.09 -22.16 -6.12
N ASN A 417 9.56 -22.80 -5.06
CA ASN A 417 8.97 -24.02 -4.56
C ASN A 417 8.13 -23.76 -3.28
N PRO A 418 6.82 -23.60 -3.36
CA PRO A 418 5.98 -23.30 -2.20
C PRO A 418 5.96 -24.42 -1.14
N SER A 419 6.39 -25.64 -1.49
CA SER A 419 6.44 -26.75 -0.54
C SER A 419 7.50 -26.58 0.56
N GLU A 420 8.47 -25.67 0.36
CA GLU A 420 9.54 -25.40 1.34
C GLU A 420 9.09 -24.53 2.51
N TYR A 421 7.92 -23.91 2.42
CA TYR A 421 7.42 -22.96 3.40
C TYR A 421 6.21 -23.51 4.15
N ASP A 422 6.04 -23.08 5.40
CA ASP A 422 4.89 -23.40 6.24
C ASP A 422 3.74 -22.39 6.03
N ALA A 423 4.04 -21.14 5.65
CA ALA A 423 3.06 -20.09 5.44
C ALA A 423 3.55 -19.03 4.43
N PHE A 424 2.65 -18.16 3.99
CA PHE A 424 2.90 -17.11 2.99
C PHE A 424 2.39 -15.75 3.46
N CYS A 425 3.24 -14.73 3.37
CA CYS A 425 2.86 -13.33 3.53
C CYS A 425 3.00 -12.62 2.18
N ILE A 426 1.93 -12.02 1.68
CA ILE A 426 1.86 -11.48 0.31
C ILE A 426 1.49 -10.00 0.33
N ASN A 427 2.42 -9.14 -0.10
CA ASN A 427 2.18 -7.72 -0.32
C ASN A 427 1.59 -7.52 -1.71
N MET A 428 0.28 -7.62 -1.84
CA MET A 428 -0.40 -7.55 -3.14
C MET A 428 -0.80 -6.13 -3.51
N VAL A 429 -0.36 -5.66 -4.65
CA VAL A 429 -0.50 -4.27 -5.11
C VAL A 429 -1.45 -4.11 -6.29
N LYS A 430 -1.47 -5.08 -7.20
CA LYS A 430 -2.34 -5.07 -8.39
C LYS A 430 -3.62 -5.86 -8.12
N THR A 431 -4.77 -5.26 -8.42
CA THR A 431 -6.10 -5.82 -8.11
C THR A 431 -6.38 -7.21 -8.66
N ASP A 432 -5.78 -7.56 -9.78
CA ASP A 432 -6.01 -8.82 -10.50
C ASP A 432 -4.97 -9.92 -10.20
N ASN A 433 -3.97 -9.62 -9.39
CA ASN A 433 -2.89 -10.57 -9.11
C ASN A 433 -3.20 -11.60 -8.01
N ALA A 434 -4.24 -11.38 -7.18
CA ALA A 434 -4.62 -12.34 -6.14
C ALA A 434 -4.88 -13.74 -6.72
N ALA A 435 -5.54 -13.84 -7.87
CA ALA A 435 -5.81 -15.11 -8.54
C ALA A 435 -4.53 -15.82 -8.99
N SER A 436 -3.48 -15.09 -9.38
CA SER A 436 -2.20 -15.67 -9.77
C SER A 436 -1.51 -16.33 -8.58
N TYR A 437 -1.47 -15.67 -7.41
CA TYR A 437 -0.92 -16.27 -6.18
C TYR A 437 -1.70 -17.50 -5.74
N THR A 438 -3.04 -17.40 -5.64
CA THR A 438 -3.88 -18.51 -5.19
C THR A 438 -3.84 -19.71 -6.14
N SER A 439 -3.73 -19.45 -7.45
CA SER A 439 -3.56 -20.52 -8.45
C SER A 439 -2.23 -21.25 -8.27
N LEU A 440 -1.13 -20.54 -8.02
CA LEU A 440 0.18 -21.15 -7.80
C LEU A 440 0.23 -21.94 -6.48
N LEU A 441 -0.38 -21.43 -5.43
CA LEU A 441 -0.45 -22.13 -4.14
C LEU A 441 -1.37 -23.36 -4.18
N SER A 442 -2.31 -23.42 -5.12
CA SER A 442 -3.22 -24.57 -5.29
C SER A 442 -2.59 -25.75 -6.04
N GLN A 443 -1.40 -25.60 -6.58
CA GLN A 443 -0.65 -26.66 -7.27
C GLN A 443 0.18 -27.48 -6.28
#